data_e187a0cb53dbf251fa45584c0997d9b4
#
_entry.id   e187a0cb53dbf251fa45584c0997d9b4
#
_cell.length_a   1.000
_cell.length_b   1.000
_cell.length_c   1.000
_cell.angle_alpha   90.00
_cell.angle_beta   90.00
_cell.angle_gamma   90.00
#
_symmetry.space_group_name_H-M   'P 1'
#
loop_
_entity.id
_entity.type
_entity.pdbx_description
1 polymer ?
#
loop_
_entity_poly.entity_id
_entity_poly.type
_entity_poly.pdbx_seq_one_letter_code
_entity_poly.pdbx_strand_id
1 'polypeptide(L)'
;MKKSAPIRLDKSTFPKILGFLIYVYIFIGFMVVPCFNTLASVFNTVNPDGTRDPWAVIRFFFAGNMGKFVLNSLKLAVTLVITVNIVGISIVLLTEYFDIKGARILRLGYMTTMIYSGVALVTGYLFLYAGDGIITTQLLKIFPNMNKNWFSGFNAVAFTMTFACTSNHALFLRNAIRGIDYNTVEAARNMGAGPLKVLFKVVFPTLMPTLFSLTVMTFITGLCAMSAPTLLGYDSIDPEIVRLAGSSTADEAFPQARAALLSVILAMFTIILLTVLSSYERKGHYLSVSKTKAKLQKQKINNPVANVLAHIYAYVLFIIYMTPVVMIVIFSFQTYKAIRMKTIDFGAWTLTNYFGSRDYEYLTSRGTYKLRKGAISGLFANEATLGGIKLSFVMSAIAAALACIIVVIACTYIFKNRKKISGVILEYSLLFPWLLPTVLICFSYRTFFNSDSIFYVGCQNLYYAQNVRLLIVLAYTVTKLPFSLRMIKASFYAIDEELEDAAKNLGSSPLWTFLKVKLPIILPSVLAVFALNFNALFTEYDMSATFASPYGITYAMVIQSMCAEEGMYGYNVNASGRRCASTVFIMVVSGIILYLVYGVGSRDLGERLDAKDRRRKRMQRVTGFFRRKEAKT
;
A
#
# COMPACT_ATOMS: atom_id res chain seq x y z
N MET A 1 -32.76 31.23 45.11
CA MET A 1 -31.46 31.39 44.45
C MET A 1 -30.49 30.32 44.98
N LYS A 2 -30.28 29.23 44.24
CA LYS A 2 -29.25 28.23 44.59
C LYS A 2 -27.90 28.79 44.13
N LYS A 3 -27.02 29.10 45.06
CA LYS A 3 -25.62 29.44 44.77
C LYS A 3 -24.96 28.24 44.10
N SER A 4 -24.52 28.39 42.85
CA SER A 4 -23.68 27.42 42.18
C SER A 4 -22.36 27.28 42.94
N ALA A 5 -22.07 26.10 43.43
CA ALA A 5 -20.76 25.79 44.04
C ALA A 5 -19.64 26.01 42.99
N PRO A 6 -18.50 26.60 43.38
CA PRO A 6 -17.39 26.77 42.47
C PRO A 6 -16.89 25.40 42.05
N ILE A 7 -16.73 25.17 40.72
CA ILE A 7 -16.12 23.97 40.13
C ILE A 7 -14.67 23.91 40.63
N ARG A 8 -14.42 23.13 41.69
CA ARG A 8 -13.07 22.78 42.11
C ARG A 8 -12.49 21.84 41.04
N LEU A 9 -11.67 22.38 40.15
CA LEU A 9 -10.86 21.60 39.25
C LEU A 9 -9.89 20.74 40.09
N ASP A 10 -10.19 19.46 40.21
CA ASP A 10 -9.31 18.50 40.87
C ASP A 10 -7.98 18.43 40.09
N LYS A 11 -6.83 18.38 40.79
CA LYS A 11 -5.48 18.32 40.19
C LYS A 11 -5.32 17.20 39.15
N SER A 12 -6.17 16.16 39.21
CA SER A 12 -6.21 15.07 38.23
C SER A 12 -6.99 15.41 36.96
N THR A 13 -7.79 16.47 36.95
CA THR A 13 -8.65 16.88 35.83
C THR A 13 -7.90 17.75 34.83
N PHE A 14 -6.96 18.58 35.31
CA PHE A 14 -6.16 19.47 34.47
C PHE A 14 -5.36 18.75 33.37
N PRO A 15 -4.56 17.70 33.65
CA PRO A 15 -3.83 16.98 32.59
C PRO A 15 -4.75 16.28 31.60
N LYS A 16 -5.95 15.88 32.00
CA LYS A 16 -6.96 15.29 31.09
C LYS A 16 -7.54 16.33 30.13
N ILE A 17 -7.87 17.52 30.63
CA ILE A 17 -8.35 18.63 29.81
C ILE A 17 -7.25 19.09 28.86
N LEU A 18 -6.02 19.27 29.36
CA LEU A 18 -4.88 19.65 28.53
C LEU A 18 -4.60 18.63 27.43
N GLY A 19 -4.59 17.33 27.75
CA GLY A 19 -4.45 16.26 26.75
C GLY A 19 -5.55 16.26 25.70
N PHE A 20 -6.80 16.54 26.11
CA PHE A 20 -7.93 16.67 25.18
C PHE A 20 -7.78 17.90 24.28
N LEU A 21 -7.37 19.04 24.82
CA LEU A 21 -7.14 20.27 24.04
C LEU A 21 -6.00 20.09 23.03
N ILE A 22 -4.90 19.47 23.44
CA ILE A 22 -3.77 19.13 22.54
C ILE A 22 -4.26 18.21 21.42
N TYR A 23 -5.04 17.19 21.77
CA TYR A 23 -5.59 16.27 20.77
C TYR A 23 -6.52 17.00 19.78
N VAL A 24 -7.45 17.83 20.29
CA VAL A 24 -8.37 18.63 19.46
C VAL A 24 -7.58 19.58 18.54
N TYR A 25 -6.55 20.24 19.08
CA TYR A 25 -5.68 21.10 18.29
C TYR A 25 -4.97 20.34 17.16
N ILE A 26 -4.38 19.18 17.48
CA ILE A 26 -3.70 18.36 16.47
C ILE A 26 -4.69 17.85 15.42
N PHE A 27 -5.83 17.31 15.85
CA PHE A 27 -6.82 16.76 14.92
C PHE A 27 -7.44 17.84 14.04
N ILE A 28 -7.94 18.92 14.63
CA ILE A 28 -8.55 20.01 13.88
C ILE A 28 -7.49 20.71 13.02
N GLY A 29 -6.35 21.07 13.61
CA GLY A 29 -5.32 21.87 12.97
C GLY A 29 -4.62 21.17 11.81
N PHE A 30 -4.34 19.87 11.94
CA PHE A 30 -3.59 19.13 10.91
C PHE A 30 -4.46 18.29 9.97
N MET A 31 -5.72 18.06 10.28
CA MET A 31 -6.58 17.25 9.42
C MET A 31 -7.79 18.00 8.88
N VAL A 32 -8.54 18.68 9.76
CA VAL A 32 -9.80 19.30 9.34
C VAL A 32 -9.56 20.64 8.65
N VAL A 33 -8.77 21.52 9.26
CA VAL A 33 -8.55 22.89 8.74
C VAL A 33 -7.86 22.90 7.37
N PRO A 34 -6.78 22.15 7.11
CA PRO A 34 -6.17 22.13 5.78
C PRO A 34 -7.15 21.65 4.70
N CYS A 35 -7.90 20.57 4.96
CA CYS A 35 -8.89 20.07 4.00
C CYS A 35 -10.03 21.05 3.77
N PHE A 36 -10.50 21.72 4.83
CA PHE A 36 -11.54 22.73 4.72
C PHE A 36 -11.06 23.98 3.97
N ASN A 37 -9.80 24.40 4.19
CA ASN A 37 -9.18 25.49 3.43
C ASN A 37 -9.09 25.16 1.93
N THR A 38 -8.76 23.91 1.57
CA THR A 38 -8.78 23.45 0.18
C THR A 38 -10.20 23.51 -0.41
N LEU A 39 -11.21 23.12 0.34
CA LEU A 39 -12.61 23.28 -0.09
C LEU A 39 -12.97 24.76 -0.30
N ALA A 40 -12.57 25.62 0.63
CA ALA A 40 -12.83 27.06 0.54
C ALA A 40 -12.10 27.72 -0.65
N SER A 41 -10.92 27.23 -1.02
CA SER A 41 -10.15 27.76 -2.17
C SER A 41 -10.85 27.56 -3.51
N VAL A 42 -11.74 26.56 -3.63
CA VAL A 42 -12.58 26.37 -4.85
C VAL A 42 -13.49 27.57 -5.10
N PHE A 43 -13.99 28.19 -4.01
CA PHE A 43 -14.90 29.34 -4.06
C PHE A 43 -14.18 30.68 -3.93
N ASN A 44 -12.87 30.68 -3.71
CA ASN A 44 -12.10 31.90 -3.50
C ASN A 44 -11.25 32.26 -4.73
N THR A 45 -11.88 32.21 -5.92
CA THR A 45 -11.23 32.46 -7.20
C THR A 45 -11.28 33.95 -7.57
N VAL A 46 -10.16 34.43 -8.09
CA VAL A 46 -10.01 35.81 -8.60
C VAL A 46 -9.71 35.74 -10.09
N ASN A 47 -10.53 36.37 -10.91
CA ASN A 47 -10.32 36.48 -12.34
C ASN A 47 -9.05 37.30 -12.66
N PRO A 48 -8.49 37.21 -13.88
CA PRO A 48 -7.38 38.06 -14.31
C PRO A 48 -7.65 39.56 -14.18
N ASP A 49 -8.92 39.95 -14.22
CA ASP A 49 -9.38 41.34 -14.06
C ASP A 49 -9.46 41.81 -12.60
N GLY A 50 -9.03 40.97 -11.65
CA GLY A 50 -9.08 41.26 -10.22
C GLY A 50 -10.48 41.09 -9.58
N THR A 51 -11.51 40.72 -10.33
CA THR A 51 -12.87 40.47 -9.81
C THR A 51 -12.98 39.10 -9.16
N ARG A 52 -13.60 39.01 -7.99
CA ARG A 52 -13.88 37.73 -7.33
C ARG A 52 -15.09 37.05 -7.98
N ASP A 53 -14.89 35.82 -8.44
CA ASP A 53 -15.95 34.99 -9.00
C ASP A 53 -15.93 33.59 -8.33
N PRO A 54 -16.76 33.38 -7.31
CA PRO A 54 -16.81 32.11 -6.59
C PRO A 54 -17.20 30.88 -7.44
N TRP A 55 -17.85 31.12 -8.59
CA TRP A 55 -18.36 30.05 -9.45
C TRP A 55 -17.52 29.83 -10.72
N ALA A 56 -16.45 30.59 -10.92
CA ALA A 56 -15.62 30.54 -12.12
C ALA A 56 -15.11 29.12 -12.40
N VAL A 57 -14.57 28.45 -11.40
CA VAL A 57 -13.99 27.09 -11.53
C VAL A 57 -15.07 26.04 -11.81
N ILE A 58 -16.23 26.17 -11.18
CA ILE A 58 -17.37 25.26 -11.41
C ILE A 58 -17.91 25.42 -12.83
N ARG A 59 -18.06 26.67 -13.31
CA ARG A 59 -18.43 26.92 -14.71
C ARG A 59 -17.39 26.38 -15.68
N PHE A 60 -16.11 26.57 -15.37
CA PHE A 60 -15.01 26.03 -16.16
C PHE A 60 -15.02 24.50 -16.22
N PHE A 61 -15.37 23.84 -15.11
CA PHE A 61 -15.50 22.38 -15.05
C PHE A 61 -16.57 21.86 -16.02
N PHE A 62 -17.74 22.50 -16.09
CA PHE A 62 -18.81 22.09 -16.99
C PHE A 62 -18.61 22.54 -18.44
N ALA A 63 -17.90 23.64 -18.68
CA ALA A 63 -17.60 24.15 -20.03
C ALA A 63 -16.39 23.47 -20.69
N GLY A 64 -15.50 22.87 -19.89
CA GLY A 64 -14.24 22.27 -20.34
C GLY A 64 -14.24 20.74 -20.30
N ASN A 65 -13.08 20.16 -20.68
CA ASN A 65 -12.87 18.70 -20.71
C ASN A 65 -12.56 18.07 -19.32
N MET A 66 -12.77 18.80 -18.21
CA MET A 66 -12.40 18.28 -16.87
C MET A 66 -13.24 17.05 -16.47
N GLY A 67 -14.49 16.96 -16.92
CA GLY A 67 -15.35 15.80 -16.71
C GLY A 67 -14.78 14.50 -17.29
N LYS A 68 -13.93 14.58 -18.31
CA LYS A 68 -13.24 13.41 -18.90
C LYS A 68 -12.35 12.69 -17.86
N PHE A 69 -11.61 13.43 -17.05
CA PHE A 69 -10.74 12.86 -16.01
C PHE A 69 -11.55 12.09 -14.97
N VAL A 70 -12.71 12.65 -14.58
CA VAL A 70 -13.63 12.00 -13.61
C VAL A 70 -14.19 10.71 -14.19
N LEU A 71 -14.70 10.75 -15.43
CA LEU A 71 -15.23 9.57 -16.12
C LEU A 71 -14.18 8.50 -16.34
N ASN A 72 -12.97 8.89 -16.71
CA ASN A 72 -11.85 7.97 -16.90
C ASN A 72 -11.47 7.27 -15.59
N SER A 73 -11.35 8.00 -14.46
CA SER A 73 -11.08 7.40 -13.17
C SER A 73 -12.21 6.47 -12.72
N LEU A 74 -13.47 6.84 -12.94
CA LEU A 74 -14.62 5.99 -12.62
C LEU A 74 -14.63 4.72 -13.48
N LYS A 75 -14.38 4.84 -14.79
CA LYS A 75 -14.24 3.69 -15.69
C LYS A 75 -13.14 2.75 -15.23
N LEU A 76 -11.99 3.28 -14.86
CA LEU A 76 -10.88 2.48 -14.34
C LEU A 76 -11.28 1.77 -13.04
N ALA A 77 -11.85 2.48 -12.08
CA ALA A 77 -12.29 1.92 -10.79
C ALA A 77 -13.29 0.77 -10.96
N VAL A 78 -14.32 0.94 -11.81
CA VAL A 78 -15.30 -0.12 -12.09
C VAL A 78 -14.65 -1.33 -12.77
N THR A 79 -13.76 -1.10 -13.73
CA THR A 79 -13.05 -2.19 -14.41
C THR A 79 -12.18 -2.96 -13.43
N LEU A 80 -11.45 -2.27 -12.55
CA LEU A 80 -10.62 -2.91 -11.53
C LEU A 80 -11.44 -3.70 -10.52
N VAL A 81 -12.61 -3.21 -10.11
CA VAL A 81 -13.52 -3.99 -9.25
C VAL A 81 -13.83 -5.34 -9.86
N ILE A 82 -14.10 -5.39 -11.14
CA ILE A 82 -14.44 -6.66 -11.83
C ILE A 82 -13.19 -7.54 -11.96
N THR A 83 -12.12 -7.01 -12.53
CA THR A 83 -10.93 -7.79 -12.88
C THR A 83 -10.15 -8.27 -11.66
N VAL A 84 -9.95 -7.40 -10.66
CA VAL A 84 -9.22 -7.72 -9.42
C VAL A 84 -10.00 -8.73 -8.57
N ASN A 85 -11.33 -8.61 -8.48
CA ASN A 85 -12.12 -9.62 -7.75
C ASN A 85 -12.05 -10.98 -8.45
N ILE A 86 -12.18 -11.04 -9.78
CA ILE A 86 -12.08 -12.31 -10.52
C ILE A 86 -10.72 -12.95 -10.28
N VAL A 87 -9.63 -12.24 -10.51
CA VAL A 87 -8.27 -12.77 -10.36
C VAL A 87 -7.95 -13.03 -8.88
N GLY A 88 -8.26 -12.09 -7.99
CA GLY A 88 -7.95 -12.17 -6.56
C GLY A 88 -8.68 -13.30 -5.84
N ILE A 89 -9.97 -13.51 -6.13
CA ILE A 89 -10.72 -14.67 -5.61
C ILE A 89 -10.13 -15.96 -6.17
N SER A 90 -9.82 -16.01 -7.48
CA SER A 90 -9.25 -17.19 -8.11
C SER A 90 -7.94 -17.62 -7.47
N ILE A 91 -6.97 -16.71 -7.27
CA ILE A 91 -5.67 -17.07 -6.68
C ILE A 91 -5.82 -17.56 -5.23
N VAL A 92 -6.76 -17.01 -4.47
CA VAL A 92 -6.98 -17.45 -3.08
C VAL A 92 -7.68 -18.80 -3.04
N LEU A 93 -8.69 -19.05 -3.88
CA LEU A 93 -9.33 -20.36 -3.99
C LEU A 93 -8.36 -21.45 -4.45
N LEU A 94 -7.52 -21.17 -5.45
CA LEU A 94 -6.52 -22.11 -5.97
C LEU A 94 -5.43 -22.44 -4.95
N THR A 95 -5.08 -21.50 -4.07
CA THR A 95 -3.98 -21.74 -3.11
C THR A 95 -4.43 -22.22 -1.74
N GLU A 96 -5.63 -21.83 -1.27
CA GLU A 96 -6.10 -22.13 0.09
C GLU A 96 -7.29 -23.08 0.14
N TYR A 97 -8.19 -23.07 -0.86
CA TYR A 97 -9.40 -23.90 -0.86
C TYR A 97 -9.22 -25.19 -1.65
N PHE A 98 -8.75 -25.13 -2.86
CA PHE A 98 -8.53 -26.32 -3.71
C PHE A 98 -7.15 -26.97 -3.47
N ASP A 99 -7.09 -28.27 -3.70
CA ASP A 99 -5.84 -29.04 -3.61
C ASP A 99 -5.09 -28.99 -4.95
N ILE A 100 -4.39 -27.88 -5.19
CA ILE A 100 -3.54 -27.68 -6.37
C ILE A 100 -2.10 -28.05 -6.03
N LYS A 101 -1.47 -28.86 -6.88
CA LYS A 101 -0.06 -29.24 -6.72
C LYS A 101 0.82 -27.97 -6.77
N GLY A 102 1.77 -27.86 -5.84
CA GLY A 102 2.65 -26.69 -5.76
C GLY A 102 2.00 -25.42 -5.21
N ALA A 103 0.81 -25.46 -4.61
CA ALA A 103 0.09 -24.30 -4.08
C ALA A 103 0.94 -23.40 -3.16
N ARG A 104 1.96 -23.93 -2.45
CA ARG A 104 2.88 -23.14 -1.63
C ARG A 104 3.77 -22.23 -2.48
N ILE A 105 4.28 -22.72 -3.60
CA ILE A 105 5.13 -21.95 -4.54
C ILE A 105 4.26 -20.93 -5.28
N LEU A 106 3.08 -21.36 -5.79
CA LEU A 106 2.13 -20.47 -6.45
C LEU A 106 1.76 -19.27 -5.57
N ARG A 107 1.49 -19.52 -4.29
CA ARG A 107 1.18 -18.47 -3.33
C ARG A 107 2.33 -17.47 -3.16
N LEU A 108 3.57 -17.94 -3.05
CA LEU A 108 4.73 -17.05 -2.96
C LEU A 108 4.83 -16.16 -4.20
N GLY A 109 4.62 -16.72 -5.39
CA GLY A 109 4.61 -15.95 -6.64
C GLY A 109 3.49 -14.89 -6.68
N TYR A 110 2.26 -15.23 -6.28
CA TYR A 110 1.16 -14.27 -6.26
C TYR A 110 1.34 -13.15 -5.22
N MET A 111 2.13 -13.40 -4.16
CA MET A 111 2.43 -12.39 -3.14
C MET A 111 3.61 -11.49 -3.50
N THR A 112 4.29 -11.70 -4.63
CA THR A 112 5.43 -10.85 -5.04
C THR A 112 5.06 -9.39 -5.20
N THR A 113 3.82 -9.09 -5.61
CA THR A 113 3.31 -7.72 -5.74
C THR A 113 3.22 -6.95 -4.41
N MET A 114 3.32 -7.64 -3.26
CA MET A 114 3.48 -6.99 -1.96
C MET A 114 4.93 -6.54 -1.70
N ILE A 115 5.89 -7.15 -2.38
CA ILE A 115 7.32 -6.88 -2.19
C ILE A 115 7.74 -5.67 -3.03
N TYR A 116 7.21 -5.55 -4.25
CA TYR A 116 7.43 -4.40 -5.12
C TYR A 116 6.08 -3.87 -5.61
N SER A 117 5.76 -2.65 -5.27
CA SER A 117 4.48 -2.00 -5.56
C SER A 117 4.70 -0.61 -6.18
N GLY A 118 3.62 0.02 -6.64
CA GLY A 118 3.67 1.36 -7.22
C GLY A 118 4.53 1.45 -8.46
N VAL A 119 5.38 2.48 -8.53
CA VAL A 119 6.22 2.80 -9.69
C VAL A 119 7.10 1.62 -10.10
N ALA A 120 7.70 0.92 -9.14
CA ALA A 120 8.60 -0.21 -9.42
C ALA A 120 7.89 -1.35 -10.16
N LEU A 121 6.64 -1.64 -9.80
CA LEU A 121 5.82 -2.65 -10.48
C LEU A 121 5.45 -2.20 -11.90
N VAL A 122 4.96 -0.98 -12.07
CA VAL A 122 4.59 -0.44 -13.39
C VAL A 122 5.78 -0.44 -14.34
N THR A 123 6.97 -0.01 -13.86
CA THR A 123 8.19 0.00 -14.67
C THR A 123 8.61 -1.41 -15.09
N GLY A 124 8.35 -2.42 -14.27
CA GLY A 124 8.57 -3.82 -14.64
C GLY A 124 7.68 -4.27 -15.79
N TYR A 125 6.40 -3.93 -15.76
CA TYR A 125 5.49 -4.23 -16.85
C TYR A 125 5.83 -3.43 -18.12
N LEU A 126 6.18 -2.15 -18.00
CA LEU A 126 6.66 -1.36 -19.14
C LEU A 126 7.89 -1.99 -19.80
N PHE A 127 8.85 -2.45 -19.02
CA PHE A 127 10.06 -3.08 -19.54
C PHE A 127 9.75 -4.33 -20.40
N LEU A 128 8.67 -5.06 -20.07
CA LEU A 128 8.26 -6.26 -20.80
C LEU A 128 7.32 -5.97 -21.97
N TYR A 129 6.32 -5.14 -21.77
CA TYR A 129 5.16 -5.02 -22.66
C TYR A 129 5.09 -3.70 -23.43
N ALA A 130 5.91 -2.68 -23.13
CA ALA A 130 5.95 -1.44 -23.90
C ALA A 130 6.30 -1.70 -25.38
N GLY A 131 6.17 -0.72 -26.24
CA GLY A 131 6.36 -0.88 -27.68
C GLY A 131 7.72 -1.48 -28.10
N ASP A 132 8.75 -1.23 -27.30
CA ASP A 132 10.08 -1.82 -27.44
C ASP A 132 10.38 -2.93 -26.41
N GLY A 133 9.36 -3.35 -25.66
CA GLY A 133 9.45 -4.37 -24.62
C GLY A 133 9.80 -5.75 -25.18
N ILE A 134 10.34 -6.62 -24.30
CA ILE A 134 10.80 -7.96 -24.67
C ILE A 134 9.65 -8.78 -25.28
N ILE A 135 8.50 -8.82 -24.62
CA ILE A 135 7.35 -9.61 -25.06
C ILE A 135 6.76 -9.02 -26.34
N THR A 136 6.60 -7.68 -26.41
CA THR A 136 6.10 -7.00 -27.61
C THR A 136 6.99 -7.27 -28.83
N THR A 137 8.31 -7.23 -28.66
CA THR A 137 9.27 -7.52 -29.74
C THR A 137 9.14 -8.98 -30.24
N GLN A 138 8.87 -9.93 -29.35
CA GLN A 138 8.66 -11.32 -29.77
C GLN A 138 7.28 -11.51 -30.42
N LEU A 139 6.23 -10.86 -29.89
CA LEU A 139 4.89 -10.90 -30.48
C LEU A 139 4.88 -10.30 -31.88
N LEU A 140 5.61 -9.22 -32.15
CA LEU A 140 5.72 -8.61 -33.47
C LEU A 140 6.40 -9.52 -34.51
N LYS A 141 7.25 -10.47 -34.08
CA LYS A 141 7.80 -11.50 -34.99
C LYS A 141 6.74 -12.52 -35.43
N ILE A 142 5.78 -12.81 -34.53
CA ILE A 142 4.68 -13.76 -34.79
C ILE A 142 3.51 -13.05 -35.47
N PHE A 143 3.22 -11.83 -35.06
CA PHE A 143 2.12 -11.00 -35.55
C PHE A 143 2.62 -9.64 -36.04
N PRO A 144 3.20 -9.52 -37.26
CA PRO A 144 3.82 -8.30 -37.77
C PRO A 144 2.89 -7.08 -37.83
N ASN A 145 1.58 -7.32 -38.01
CA ASN A 145 0.55 -6.26 -38.12
C ASN A 145 0.01 -5.78 -36.75
N MET A 146 0.52 -6.30 -35.63
CA MET A 146 0.08 -5.88 -34.31
C MET A 146 0.52 -4.44 -34.00
N ASN A 147 -0.36 -3.66 -33.37
CA ASN A 147 0.01 -2.32 -32.93
C ASN A 147 1.17 -2.38 -31.92
N LYS A 148 2.29 -1.76 -32.27
CA LYS A 148 3.48 -1.72 -31.40
C LYS A 148 3.18 -1.10 -30.02
N ASN A 149 2.29 -0.11 -29.96
CA ASN A 149 1.92 0.60 -28.72
C ASN A 149 0.66 0.02 -28.05
N TRP A 150 0.42 -1.30 -28.19
CA TRP A 150 -0.75 -1.98 -27.61
C TRP A 150 -0.82 -1.88 -26.08
N PHE A 151 0.36 -1.78 -25.42
CA PHE A 151 0.48 -1.69 -23.97
C PHE A 151 0.66 -0.22 -23.55
N SER A 152 -0.37 0.58 -23.74
CA SER A 152 -0.45 1.99 -23.33
C SER A 152 -1.89 2.37 -22.99
N GLY A 153 -2.07 3.49 -22.30
CA GLY A 153 -3.37 4.02 -21.94
C GLY A 153 -4.19 3.09 -21.03
N PHE A 154 -5.51 3.11 -21.21
CA PHE A 154 -6.46 2.41 -20.34
C PHE A 154 -6.17 0.91 -20.17
N ASN A 155 -5.92 0.19 -21.26
CA ASN A 155 -5.74 -1.28 -21.21
C ASN A 155 -4.49 -1.68 -20.43
N ALA A 156 -3.40 -0.94 -20.60
CA ALA A 156 -2.16 -1.17 -19.88
C ALA A 156 -2.31 -0.86 -18.38
N VAL A 157 -2.99 0.23 -18.04
CA VAL A 157 -3.28 0.60 -16.65
C VAL A 157 -4.17 -0.46 -15.99
N ALA A 158 -5.27 -0.85 -16.65
CA ALA A 158 -6.20 -1.85 -16.14
C ALA A 158 -5.50 -3.21 -15.93
N PHE A 159 -4.68 -3.64 -16.88
CA PHE A 159 -3.90 -4.87 -16.77
C PHE A 159 -2.92 -4.82 -15.59
N THR A 160 -2.06 -3.81 -15.55
CA THR A 160 -1.03 -3.67 -14.52
C THR A 160 -1.65 -3.58 -13.12
N MET A 161 -2.68 -2.75 -12.95
CA MET A 161 -3.33 -2.56 -11.66
C MET A 161 -4.16 -3.78 -11.24
N THR A 162 -4.72 -4.56 -12.19
CA THR A 162 -5.40 -5.82 -11.86
C THR A 162 -4.47 -6.74 -11.07
N PHE A 163 -3.26 -6.97 -11.56
CA PHE A 163 -2.30 -7.84 -10.86
C PHE A 163 -1.72 -7.19 -9.60
N ALA A 164 -1.50 -5.88 -9.60
CA ALA A 164 -1.01 -5.15 -8.44
C ALA A 164 -1.95 -5.24 -7.23
N CYS A 165 -3.26 -5.02 -7.44
CA CYS A 165 -4.25 -4.93 -6.36
C CYS A 165 -4.66 -6.28 -5.76
N THR A 166 -4.38 -7.40 -6.44
CA THR A 166 -4.71 -8.75 -5.93
C THR A 166 -3.95 -9.15 -4.67
N SER A 167 -2.85 -8.46 -4.33
CA SER A 167 -2.13 -8.66 -3.08
C SER A 167 -3.01 -8.49 -1.84
N ASN A 168 -3.97 -7.56 -1.87
CA ASN A 168 -4.94 -7.36 -0.80
C ASN A 168 -5.85 -8.59 -0.65
N HIS A 169 -6.30 -9.20 -1.76
CA HIS A 169 -7.07 -10.45 -1.74
C HIS A 169 -6.24 -11.60 -1.16
N ALA A 170 -4.98 -11.74 -1.58
CA ALA A 170 -4.08 -12.75 -1.07
C ALA A 170 -3.84 -12.62 0.45
N LEU A 171 -3.91 -11.42 1.01
CA LEU A 171 -3.72 -11.17 2.43
C LEU A 171 -5.02 -11.36 3.23
N PHE A 172 -6.07 -10.60 2.90
CA PHE A 172 -7.29 -10.52 3.71
C PHE A 172 -8.25 -11.69 3.45
N LEU A 173 -8.51 -12.03 2.19
CA LEU A 173 -9.42 -13.12 1.84
C LEU A 173 -8.87 -14.48 2.26
N ARG A 174 -7.54 -14.66 2.18
CA ARG A 174 -6.87 -15.85 2.71
C ARG A 174 -7.13 -16.04 4.20
N ASN A 175 -7.02 -14.96 4.98
CA ASN A 175 -7.28 -15.03 6.43
C ASN A 175 -8.74 -15.34 6.70
N ALA A 176 -9.66 -14.78 5.93
CA ALA A 176 -11.09 -15.07 6.04
C ALA A 176 -11.41 -16.54 5.70
N ILE A 177 -10.86 -17.09 4.61
CA ILE A 177 -11.04 -18.53 4.24
C ILE A 177 -10.52 -19.44 5.34
N ARG A 178 -9.36 -19.14 5.92
CA ARG A 178 -8.79 -19.94 7.01
C ARG A 178 -9.59 -19.86 8.31
N GLY A 179 -10.40 -18.81 8.45
CA GLY A 179 -11.32 -18.63 9.57
C GLY A 179 -12.64 -19.40 9.45
N ILE A 180 -12.91 -20.02 8.30
CA ILE A 180 -14.12 -20.84 8.10
C ILE A 180 -13.98 -22.13 8.90
N ASP A 181 -15.04 -22.49 9.65
CA ASP A 181 -15.10 -23.75 10.38
C ASP A 181 -15.34 -24.91 9.40
N TYR A 182 -14.42 -25.87 9.37
CA TYR A 182 -14.52 -27.06 8.51
C TYR A 182 -15.77 -27.89 8.80
N ASN A 183 -16.24 -27.94 10.05
CA ASN A 183 -17.44 -28.68 10.42
C ASN A 183 -18.68 -28.20 9.64
N THR A 184 -18.76 -26.91 9.32
CA THR A 184 -19.85 -26.36 8.49
C THR A 184 -19.79 -26.89 7.05
N VAL A 185 -18.59 -27.00 6.50
CA VAL A 185 -18.34 -27.54 5.17
C VAL A 185 -18.66 -29.03 5.12
N GLU A 186 -18.26 -29.77 6.14
CA GLU A 186 -18.50 -31.21 6.28
C GLU A 186 -19.98 -31.52 6.46
N ALA A 187 -20.68 -30.76 7.29
CA ALA A 187 -22.13 -30.88 7.45
C ALA A 187 -22.88 -30.68 6.13
N ALA A 188 -22.51 -29.66 5.34
CA ALA A 188 -23.11 -29.44 4.04
C ALA A 188 -22.87 -30.61 3.06
N ARG A 189 -21.69 -31.24 3.13
CA ARG A 189 -21.34 -32.40 2.32
C ARG A 189 -22.11 -33.64 2.75
N ASN A 190 -22.21 -33.86 4.04
CA ASN A 190 -23.01 -34.99 4.60
C ASN A 190 -24.49 -34.88 4.21
N MET A 191 -25.00 -33.66 3.99
CA MET A 191 -26.31 -33.39 3.42
C MET A 191 -26.36 -33.53 1.87
N GLY A 192 -25.33 -34.09 1.22
CA GLY A 192 -25.29 -34.37 -0.21
C GLY A 192 -24.94 -33.15 -1.09
N ALA A 193 -24.40 -32.05 -0.53
CA ALA A 193 -23.98 -30.92 -1.33
C ALA A 193 -22.67 -31.19 -2.08
N GLY A 194 -22.69 -31.07 -3.40
CA GLY A 194 -21.49 -31.16 -4.23
C GLY A 194 -20.51 -30.01 -3.98
N PRO A 195 -19.22 -30.12 -4.40
CA PRO A 195 -18.16 -29.16 -4.11
C PRO A 195 -18.49 -27.71 -4.50
N LEU A 196 -19.08 -27.51 -5.68
CA LEU A 196 -19.49 -26.18 -6.16
C LEU A 196 -20.67 -25.62 -5.34
N LYS A 197 -21.63 -26.49 -4.96
CA LYS A 197 -22.77 -26.07 -4.13
C LYS A 197 -22.30 -25.63 -2.74
N VAL A 198 -21.32 -26.33 -2.15
CA VAL A 198 -20.67 -25.95 -0.89
C VAL A 198 -19.94 -24.62 -1.04
N LEU A 199 -19.18 -24.43 -2.14
CA LEU A 199 -18.46 -23.20 -2.40
C LEU A 199 -19.42 -22.00 -2.47
N PHE A 200 -20.49 -22.08 -3.28
CA PHE A 200 -21.40 -20.94 -3.49
C PHE A 200 -22.42 -20.72 -2.38
N LYS A 201 -22.86 -21.79 -1.66
CA LYS A 201 -23.90 -21.67 -0.63
C LYS A 201 -23.37 -21.59 0.81
N VAL A 202 -22.11 -21.99 1.05
CA VAL A 202 -21.50 -21.98 2.39
C VAL A 202 -20.28 -21.06 2.44
N VAL A 203 -19.30 -21.32 1.58
CA VAL A 203 -18.00 -20.61 1.63
C VAL A 203 -18.15 -19.15 1.19
N PHE A 204 -18.73 -18.88 0.01
CA PHE A 204 -18.91 -17.51 -0.49
C PHE A 204 -19.72 -16.61 0.43
N PRO A 205 -20.90 -17.02 0.95
CA PRO A 205 -21.66 -16.18 1.87
C PRO A 205 -20.89 -15.82 3.15
N THR A 206 -20.09 -16.75 3.65
CA THR A 206 -19.22 -16.48 4.82
C THR A 206 -18.10 -15.49 4.51
N LEU A 207 -17.64 -15.44 3.26
CA LEU A 207 -16.59 -14.53 2.80
C LEU A 207 -17.13 -13.15 2.35
N MET A 208 -18.44 -13.01 2.16
CA MET A 208 -19.06 -11.79 1.61
C MET A 208 -18.65 -10.50 2.31
N PRO A 209 -18.57 -10.41 3.65
CA PRO A 209 -18.12 -9.17 4.31
C PRO A 209 -16.71 -8.77 3.91
N THR A 210 -15.79 -9.75 3.86
CA THR A 210 -14.40 -9.50 3.47
C THR A 210 -14.31 -9.16 1.98
N LEU A 211 -15.06 -9.86 1.12
CA LEU A 211 -15.13 -9.57 -0.32
C LEU A 211 -15.68 -8.19 -0.58
N PHE A 212 -16.72 -7.78 0.13
CA PHE A 212 -17.30 -6.45 -0.02
C PHE A 212 -16.30 -5.36 0.39
N SER A 213 -15.62 -5.52 1.54
CA SER A 213 -14.57 -4.60 1.98
C SER A 213 -13.42 -4.51 0.97
N LEU A 214 -12.98 -5.64 0.40
CA LEU A 214 -11.95 -5.67 -0.64
C LEU A 214 -12.40 -5.00 -1.93
N THR A 215 -13.65 -5.20 -2.32
CA THR A 215 -14.25 -4.56 -3.51
C THR A 215 -14.24 -3.05 -3.39
N VAL A 216 -14.63 -2.52 -2.22
CA VAL A 216 -14.60 -1.09 -1.95
C VAL A 216 -13.17 -0.55 -1.91
N MET A 217 -12.24 -1.25 -1.25
CA MET A 217 -10.83 -0.88 -1.28
C MET A 217 -10.28 -0.83 -2.71
N THR A 218 -10.62 -1.82 -3.54
CA THR A 218 -10.19 -1.88 -4.94
C THR A 218 -10.78 -0.72 -5.75
N PHE A 219 -12.05 -0.38 -5.52
CA PHE A 219 -12.68 0.76 -6.18
C PHE A 219 -11.99 2.08 -5.83
N ILE A 220 -11.71 2.31 -4.54
CA ILE A 220 -11.00 3.52 -4.09
C ILE A 220 -9.58 3.55 -4.69
N THR A 221 -8.86 2.43 -4.69
CA THR A 221 -7.52 2.34 -5.28
C THR A 221 -7.55 2.66 -6.79
N GLY A 222 -8.57 2.21 -7.50
CA GLY A 222 -8.75 2.52 -8.92
C GLY A 222 -9.12 3.98 -9.19
N LEU A 223 -9.95 4.56 -8.31
CA LEU A 223 -10.38 5.95 -8.40
C LEU A 223 -9.22 6.92 -8.12
N CYS A 224 -8.41 6.60 -7.09
CA CYS A 224 -7.24 7.38 -6.65
C CYS A 224 -5.92 6.82 -7.24
N ALA A 225 -5.95 6.34 -8.48
CA ALA A 225 -4.76 5.81 -9.13
C ALA A 225 -3.92 6.94 -9.72
N MET A 226 -2.64 7.00 -9.35
CA MET A 226 -1.71 8.02 -9.84
C MET A 226 -0.52 7.43 -10.61
N SER A 227 0.29 6.58 -9.99
CA SER A 227 1.56 6.11 -10.56
C SER A 227 1.39 5.33 -11.88
N ALA A 228 0.42 4.43 -11.97
CA ALA A 228 0.18 3.66 -13.19
C ALA A 228 -0.40 4.52 -14.32
N PRO A 229 -1.45 5.34 -14.13
CA PRO A 229 -1.93 6.26 -15.15
C PRO A 229 -0.85 7.22 -15.66
N THR A 230 -0.06 7.81 -14.77
CA THR A 230 1.02 8.74 -15.13
C THR A 230 2.07 8.08 -16.04
N LEU A 231 2.51 6.87 -15.69
CA LEU A 231 3.57 6.18 -16.43
C LEU A 231 3.09 5.54 -17.73
N LEU A 232 1.81 5.17 -17.82
CA LEU A 232 1.21 4.49 -18.96
C LEU A 232 0.39 5.42 -19.88
N GLY A 233 0.41 6.72 -19.60
CA GLY A 233 -0.24 7.73 -20.44
C GLY A 233 -1.77 7.65 -20.43
N TYR A 234 -2.37 7.55 -19.25
CA TYR A 234 -3.83 7.53 -19.09
C TYR A 234 -4.34 8.71 -18.27
N ASP A 235 -5.18 9.52 -18.87
CA ASP A 235 -5.74 10.73 -18.26
C ASP A 235 -6.73 10.35 -17.14
N SER A 236 -6.36 10.56 -15.89
CA SER A 236 -7.19 10.33 -14.71
C SER A 236 -7.10 11.48 -13.70
N ILE A 237 -7.94 11.48 -12.66
CA ILE A 237 -8.06 12.60 -11.73
C ILE A 237 -6.74 12.92 -11.01
N ASP A 238 -6.10 11.93 -10.38
CA ASP A 238 -4.93 12.17 -9.52
C ASP A 238 -3.72 12.72 -10.29
N PRO A 239 -3.30 12.18 -11.46
CA PRO A 239 -2.28 12.80 -12.29
C PRO A 239 -2.61 14.24 -12.68
N GLU A 240 -3.87 14.53 -12.99
CA GLU A 240 -4.30 15.88 -13.35
C GLU A 240 -4.25 16.85 -12.17
N ILE A 241 -4.62 16.41 -10.97
CA ILE A 241 -4.47 17.22 -9.74
C ILE A 241 -3.01 17.61 -9.55
N VAL A 242 -2.08 16.65 -9.67
CA VAL A 242 -0.64 16.92 -9.48
C VAL A 242 -0.10 17.83 -10.57
N ARG A 243 -0.52 17.64 -11.82
CA ARG A 243 -0.15 18.50 -12.94
C ARG A 243 -0.60 19.94 -12.69
N LEU A 244 -1.88 20.15 -12.36
CA LEU A 244 -2.44 21.45 -12.05
C LEU A 244 -1.81 22.09 -10.81
N ALA A 245 -1.52 21.30 -9.79
CA ALA A 245 -0.85 21.77 -8.59
C ALA A 245 0.57 22.31 -8.87
N GLY A 246 1.25 21.77 -9.89
CA GLY A 246 2.55 22.25 -10.35
C GLY A 246 2.51 23.39 -11.36
N SER A 247 1.35 23.69 -11.97
CA SER A 247 1.19 24.71 -13.00
C SER A 247 1.14 26.12 -12.41
N SER A 248 1.61 27.11 -13.16
CA SER A 248 1.50 28.53 -12.81
C SER A 248 0.20 29.13 -13.35
N THR A 249 -0.25 30.26 -12.76
CA THR A 249 -1.40 31.02 -13.24
C THR A 249 -1.14 31.69 -14.59
N ALA A 250 0.11 31.82 -14.99
CA ALA A 250 0.49 32.34 -16.30
C ALA A 250 0.23 31.33 -17.42
N ASP A 251 0.30 30.04 -17.12
CA ASP A 251 0.16 28.98 -18.12
C ASP A 251 -1.31 28.52 -18.27
N GLU A 252 -2.07 28.52 -17.15
CA GLU A 252 -3.45 28.01 -17.13
C GLU A 252 -4.36 28.87 -16.22
N ALA A 253 -5.66 28.94 -16.59
CA ALA A 253 -6.67 29.60 -15.78
C ALA A 253 -6.98 28.80 -14.49
N PHE A 254 -6.86 29.44 -13.34
CA PHE A 254 -7.22 28.90 -12.01
C PHE A 254 -6.64 27.50 -11.67
N PRO A 255 -5.33 27.20 -11.91
CA PRO A 255 -4.84 25.84 -11.80
C PRO A 255 -5.01 25.25 -10.39
N GLN A 256 -4.72 26.05 -9.35
CA GLN A 256 -4.85 25.62 -7.95
C GLN A 256 -6.30 25.33 -7.55
N ALA A 257 -7.25 26.17 -7.95
CA ALA A 257 -8.66 26.00 -7.64
C ALA A 257 -9.28 24.83 -8.43
N ARG A 258 -8.80 24.57 -9.66
CA ARG A 258 -9.18 23.38 -10.44
C ARG A 258 -8.67 22.10 -9.78
N ALA A 259 -7.42 22.07 -9.32
CA ALA A 259 -6.87 20.96 -8.55
C ALA A 259 -7.67 20.70 -7.27
N ALA A 260 -8.02 21.78 -6.55
CA ALA A 260 -8.87 21.70 -5.37
C ALA A 260 -10.25 21.11 -5.68
N LEU A 261 -10.92 21.57 -6.75
CA LEU A 261 -12.23 21.06 -7.16
C LEU A 261 -12.18 19.55 -7.48
N LEU A 262 -11.20 19.10 -8.27
CA LEU A 262 -11.03 17.69 -8.58
C LEU A 262 -10.79 16.86 -7.32
N SER A 263 -9.96 17.36 -6.38
CA SER A 263 -9.70 16.70 -5.10
C SER A 263 -10.96 16.58 -4.24
N VAL A 264 -11.82 17.59 -4.25
CA VAL A 264 -13.11 17.58 -3.53
C VAL A 264 -14.08 16.58 -4.17
N ILE A 265 -14.17 16.55 -5.50
CA ILE A 265 -15.00 15.57 -6.22
C ILE A 265 -14.56 14.15 -5.86
N LEU A 266 -13.26 13.90 -5.87
CA LEU A 266 -12.69 12.60 -5.51
C LEU A 266 -13.02 12.22 -4.05
N ALA A 267 -12.92 13.18 -3.13
CA ALA A 267 -13.31 12.99 -1.73
C ALA A 267 -14.79 12.66 -1.57
N MET A 268 -15.68 13.34 -2.28
CA MET A 268 -17.12 13.05 -2.26
C MET A 268 -17.42 11.61 -2.68
N PHE A 269 -16.86 11.14 -3.79
CA PHE A 269 -17.02 9.74 -4.22
C PHE A 269 -16.52 8.76 -3.16
N THR A 270 -15.36 9.03 -2.57
CA THR A 270 -14.77 8.18 -1.53
C THR A 270 -15.64 8.12 -0.28
N ILE A 271 -16.14 9.26 0.20
CA ILE A 271 -17.00 9.35 1.38
C ILE A 271 -18.33 8.62 1.15
N ILE A 272 -18.97 8.83 0.01
CA ILE A 272 -20.24 8.16 -0.34
C ILE A 272 -20.03 6.63 -0.31
N LEU A 273 -18.98 6.16 -0.96
CA LEU A 273 -18.70 4.73 -1.05
C LEU A 273 -18.39 4.11 0.31
N LEU A 274 -17.56 4.76 1.14
CA LEU A 274 -17.25 4.29 2.49
C LEU A 274 -18.48 4.33 3.42
N THR A 275 -19.38 5.29 3.23
CA THR A 275 -20.65 5.34 3.98
C THR A 275 -21.56 4.17 3.60
N VAL A 276 -21.65 3.84 2.30
CA VAL A 276 -22.37 2.66 1.81
C VAL A 276 -21.76 1.38 2.40
N LEU A 277 -20.42 1.26 2.38
CA LEU A 277 -19.71 0.12 2.96
C LEU A 277 -20.03 -0.05 4.46
N SER A 278 -19.87 1.02 5.24
CA SER A 278 -20.11 0.97 6.68
C SER A 278 -21.57 0.62 7.02
N SER A 279 -22.51 1.08 6.20
CA SER A 279 -23.92 0.76 6.34
C SER A 279 -24.23 -0.71 6.05
N TYR A 280 -23.52 -1.30 5.06
CA TYR A 280 -23.64 -2.72 4.73
C TYR A 280 -23.02 -3.60 5.82
N GLU A 281 -21.82 -3.27 6.31
CA GLU A 281 -21.15 -4.01 7.38
C GLU A 281 -21.98 -4.06 8.67
N ARG A 282 -22.68 -2.97 9.02
CA ARG A 282 -23.56 -2.93 10.21
C ARG A 282 -24.78 -3.83 10.14
N LYS A 283 -25.31 -4.09 8.94
CA LYS A 283 -26.50 -4.93 8.72
C LYS A 283 -26.21 -6.43 8.74
N GLY A 284 -24.96 -6.84 8.59
CA GLY A 284 -24.56 -8.23 8.48
C GLY A 284 -24.26 -8.87 9.84
N HIS A 285 -25.05 -9.87 10.23
CA HIS A 285 -24.75 -10.77 11.37
C HIS A 285 -23.87 -11.93 10.88
N TYR A 286 -22.58 -11.66 10.67
CA TYR A 286 -21.63 -12.63 10.07
C TYR A 286 -20.75 -13.36 11.11
N LEU A 287 -21.13 -13.36 12.38
CA LEU A 287 -20.34 -13.98 13.44
C LEU A 287 -20.61 -15.50 13.52
N SER A 288 -19.62 -16.29 13.11
CA SER A 288 -19.57 -17.70 13.47
C SER A 288 -19.20 -17.84 14.95
N VAL A 289 -20.14 -18.31 15.76
CA VAL A 289 -20.07 -18.37 17.24
C VAL A 289 -19.29 -19.61 17.74
N SER A 290 -18.68 -20.40 16.88
CA SER A 290 -17.96 -21.61 17.32
C SER A 290 -16.66 -21.27 18.06
N LYS A 291 -16.57 -21.64 19.33
CA LYS A 291 -15.36 -21.49 20.17
C LYS A 291 -14.23 -22.44 19.77
N THR A 292 -14.55 -23.56 19.13
CA THR A 292 -13.58 -24.55 18.62
C THR A 292 -13.74 -24.70 17.13
N LYS A 293 -12.86 -24.06 16.36
CA LYS A 293 -12.87 -24.12 14.88
C LYS A 293 -11.96 -25.24 14.38
N ALA A 294 -12.51 -26.18 13.61
CA ALA A 294 -11.71 -27.14 12.87
C ALA A 294 -11.04 -26.42 11.67
N LYS A 295 -9.75 -26.67 11.46
CA LYS A 295 -8.98 -26.08 10.36
C LYS A 295 -9.50 -26.56 9.02
N LEU A 296 -9.80 -25.62 8.12
CA LEU A 296 -10.29 -25.92 6.77
C LEU A 296 -9.32 -26.86 6.02
N GLN A 297 -9.86 -27.99 5.54
CA GLN A 297 -9.12 -28.93 4.72
C GLN A 297 -9.29 -28.60 3.24
N LYS A 298 -8.21 -28.75 2.47
CA LYS A 298 -8.24 -28.52 1.03
C LYS A 298 -9.16 -29.50 0.32
N GLN A 299 -9.89 -28.99 -0.66
CA GLN A 299 -10.89 -29.75 -1.39
C GLN A 299 -10.32 -30.26 -2.71
N LYS A 300 -10.47 -31.56 -2.97
CA LYS A 300 -10.10 -32.17 -4.25
C LYS A 300 -11.16 -31.83 -5.31
N ILE A 301 -10.71 -31.57 -6.51
CA ILE A 301 -11.56 -31.40 -7.70
C ILE A 301 -11.77 -32.79 -8.32
N ASN A 302 -12.97 -33.35 -8.16
CA ASN A 302 -13.26 -34.73 -8.57
C ASN A 302 -13.31 -34.91 -10.10
N ASN A 303 -13.72 -33.87 -10.84
CA ASN A 303 -13.76 -33.91 -12.31
C ASN A 303 -12.33 -33.78 -12.85
N PRO A 304 -11.79 -34.76 -13.59
CA PRO A 304 -10.42 -34.74 -14.08
C PRO A 304 -10.15 -33.58 -15.05
N VAL A 305 -11.10 -33.25 -15.92
CA VAL A 305 -10.96 -32.14 -16.87
C VAL A 305 -10.91 -30.80 -16.12
N ALA A 306 -11.84 -30.57 -15.17
CA ALA A 306 -11.85 -29.36 -14.35
C ALA A 306 -10.58 -29.25 -13.50
N ASN A 307 -10.04 -30.38 -13.02
CA ASN A 307 -8.78 -30.39 -12.25
C ASN A 307 -7.59 -29.97 -13.13
N VAL A 308 -7.47 -30.50 -14.34
CA VAL A 308 -6.41 -30.11 -15.28
C VAL A 308 -6.53 -28.63 -15.64
N LEU A 309 -7.73 -28.16 -15.98
CA LEU A 309 -7.96 -26.75 -16.32
C LEU A 309 -7.63 -25.81 -15.15
N ALA A 310 -7.97 -26.19 -13.91
CA ALA A 310 -7.63 -25.41 -12.71
C ALA A 310 -6.11 -25.32 -12.51
N HIS A 311 -5.37 -26.41 -12.76
CA HIS A 311 -3.91 -26.39 -12.69
C HIS A 311 -3.30 -25.52 -13.78
N ILE A 312 -3.76 -25.65 -15.04
CA ILE A 312 -3.28 -24.82 -16.16
C ILE A 312 -3.53 -23.34 -15.83
N TYR A 313 -4.73 -22.99 -15.40
CA TYR A 313 -5.07 -21.62 -15.04
C TYR A 313 -4.18 -21.08 -13.91
N ALA A 314 -3.95 -21.87 -12.86
CA ALA A 314 -3.07 -21.49 -11.75
C ALA A 314 -1.63 -21.24 -12.24
N TYR A 315 -1.07 -22.13 -13.08
CA TYR A 315 0.29 -21.96 -13.57
C TYR A 315 0.43 -20.81 -14.57
N VAL A 316 -0.58 -20.58 -15.43
CA VAL A 316 -0.61 -19.42 -16.34
C VAL A 316 -0.61 -18.12 -15.55
N LEU A 317 -1.48 -18.01 -14.53
CA LEU A 317 -1.45 -16.84 -13.63
C LEU A 317 -0.09 -16.68 -12.96
N PHE A 318 0.51 -17.77 -12.48
CA PHE A 318 1.83 -17.72 -11.84
C PHE A 318 2.91 -17.18 -12.79
N ILE A 319 2.90 -17.61 -14.05
CA ILE A 319 3.81 -17.12 -15.08
C ILE A 319 3.62 -15.61 -15.27
N ILE A 320 2.37 -15.13 -15.38
CA ILE A 320 2.08 -13.70 -15.53
C ILE A 320 2.64 -12.89 -14.35
N TYR A 321 2.52 -13.38 -13.11
CA TYR A 321 3.06 -12.71 -11.93
C TYR A 321 4.58 -12.75 -11.86
N MET A 322 5.18 -13.89 -12.21
CA MET A 322 6.61 -14.10 -12.03
C MET A 322 7.46 -13.54 -13.17
N THR A 323 6.91 -13.45 -14.38
CA THR A 323 7.67 -12.97 -15.55
C THR A 323 8.27 -11.58 -15.34
N PRO A 324 7.55 -10.54 -14.87
CA PRO A 324 8.16 -9.25 -14.59
C PRO A 324 9.29 -9.32 -13.55
N VAL A 325 9.06 -10.08 -12.48
CA VAL A 325 10.03 -10.25 -11.39
C VAL A 325 11.32 -10.88 -11.89
N VAL A 326 11.19 -12.04 -12.55
CA VAL A 326 12.34 -12.80 -13.06
C VAL A 326 13.11 -11.99 -14.09
N MET A 327 12.42 -11.34 -15.02
CA MET A 327 13.06 -10.55 -16.06
C MET A 327 13.77 -9.32 -15.50
N ILE A 328 13.16 -8.58 -14.57
CA ILE A 328 13.81 -7.45 -13.91
C ILE A 328 15.09 -7.90 -13.20
N VAL A 329 15.04 -9.04 -12.48
CA VAL A 329 16.23 -9.58 -11.80
C VAL A 329 17.31 -9.94 -12.81
N ILE A 330 16.98 -10.66 -13.87
CA ILE A 330 17.95 -11.04 -14.91
C ILE A 330 18.56 -9.78 -15.55
N PHE A 331 17.73 -8.83 -15.99
CA PHE A 331 18.20 -7.64 -16.69
C PHE A 331 18.92 -6.65 -15.80
N SER A 332 18.73 -6.70 -14.47
CA SER A 332 19.54 -5.91 -13.54
C SER A 332 21.02 -6.28 -13.55
N PHE A 333 21.35 -7.51 -13.97
CA PHE A 333 22.72 -8.01 -14.09
C PHE A 333 23.23 -8.07 -15.54
N GLN A 334 22.46 -7.60 -16.51
CA GLN A 334 22.85 -7.60 -17.91
C GLN A 334 23.62 -6.34 -18.29
N THR A 335 24.44 -6.48 -19.34
CA THR A 335 25.17 -5.36 -19.93
C THR A 335 24.21 -4.39 -20.61
N TYR A 336 24.64 -3.14 -20.77
CA TYR A 336 23.89 -2.13 -21.52
C TYR A 336 23.48 -2.59 -22.93
N LYS A 337 24.39 -3.27 -23.65
CA LYS A 337 24.12 -3.80 -25.00
C LYS A 337 22.98 -4.81 -24.99
N ALA A 338 22.99 -5.73 -24.04
CA ALA A 338 21.95 -6.76 -23.88
C ALA A 338 20.60 -6.12 -23.52
N ILE A 339 20.60 -5.15 -22.60
CA ILE A 339 19.39 -4.39 -22.20
C ILE A 339 18.80 -3.64 -23.40
N ARG A 340 19.63 -2.97 -24.19
CA ARG A 340 19.21 -2.23 -25.39
C ARG A 340 18.62 -3.15 -26.46
N MET A 341 19.26 -4.31 -26.69
CA MET A 341 18.80 -5.30 -27.67
C MET A 341 17.65 -6.17 -27.14
N LYS A 342 17.26 -5.99 -25.87
CA LYS A 342 16.24 -6.84 -25.18
C LYS A 342 16.54 -8.33 -25.30
N THR A 343 17.84 -8.70 -25.28
CA THR A 343 18.34 -10.07 -25.33
C THR A 343 19.04 -10.43 -24.05
N ILE A 344 18.92 -11.69 -23.62
CA ILE A 344 19.64 -12.20 -22.46
C ILE A 344 20.99 -12.73 -22.95
N ASP A 345 22.08 -12.16 -22.48
CA ASP A 345 23.43 -12.63 -22.74
C ASP A 345 23.90 -13.44 -21.52
N PHE A 346 23.87 -14.76 -21.64
CA PHE A 346 24.29 -15.66 -20.56
C PHE A 346 25.81 -15.65 -20.32
N GLY A 347 26.61 -15.13 -21.26
CA GLY A 347 28.06 -15.04 -21.15
C GLY A 347 28.58 -13.74 -20.49
N ALA A 348 27.72 -12.71 -20.38
CA ALA A 348 28.14 -11.37 -19.97
C ALA A 348 27.30 -10.80 -18.80
N TRP A 349 27.47 -11.40 -17.62
CA TRP A 349 26.86 -10.87 -16.39
C TRP A 349 27.70 -9.73 -15.82
N THR A 350 27.05 -8.66 -15.34
CA THR A 350 27.72 -7.48 -14.83
C THR A 350 27.03 -6.86 -13.61
N LEU A 351 27.82 -6.26 -12.73
CA LEU A 351 27.34 -5.43 -11.61
C LEU A 351 27.38 -3.93 -11.92
N THR A 352 27.63 -3.55 -13.17
CA THR A 352 27.76 -2.15 -13.57
C THR A 352 26.49 -1.33 -13.31
N ASN A 353 25.32 -1.95 -13.41
CA ASN A 353 24.05 -1.29 -13.10
C ASN A 353 23.89 -0.95 -11.59
N TYR A 354 24.69 -1.57 -10.73
CA TYR A 354 24.69 -1.32 -9.28
C TYR A 354 25.82 -0.37 -8.87
N PHE A 355 27.07 -0.67 -9.26
CA PHE A 355 28.24 0.01 -8.74
C PHE A 355 29.09 0.72 -9.83
N GLY A 356 28.84 0.43 -11.10
CA GLY A 356 29.65 0.94 -12.20
C GLY A 356 29.32 2.37 -12.58
N SER A 357 30.24 2.98 -13.32
CA SER A 357 30.01 4.21 -14.06
C SER A 357 30.41 4.04 -15.52
N ARG A 358 29.76 4.77 -16.41
CA ARG A 358 30.03 4.72 -17.85
C ARG A 358 30.03 6.11 -18.45
N ASP A 359 30.92 6.32 -19.40
CA ASP A 359 30.98 7.54 -20.18
C ASP A 359 29.85 7.59 -21.21
N TYR A 360 29.38 8.78 -21.47
CA TYR A 360 28.29 9.06 -22.41
C TYR A 360 28.72 10.03 -23.50
N GLU A 361 28.56 9.60 -24.75
CA GLU A 361 28.76 10.46 -25.91
C GLU A 361 27.44 11.06 -26.36
N TYR A 362 27.38 12.37 -26.49
CA TYR A 362 26.21 13.09 -27.00
C TYR A 362 26.55 14.00 -28.13
N LEU A 363 25.63 14.14 -29.09
CA LEU A 363 25.73 15.04 -30.19
C LEU A 363 25.34 16.45 -29.72
N THR A 364 26.24 17.41 -29.86
CA THR A 364 25.93 18.80 -29.54
C THR A 364 25.10 19.44 -30.66
N SER A 365 24.46 20.58 -30.39
CA SER A 365 23.72 21.37 -31.37
C SER A 365 24.60 21.84 -32.57
N ARG A 366 25.94 21.75 -32.45
CA ARG A 366 26.92 22.05 -33.50
C ARG A 366 27.34 20.82 -34.30
N GLY A 367 26.69 19.66 -34.15
CA GLY A 367 27.02 18.45 -34.87
C GLY A 367 28.31 17.73 -34.41
N THR A 368 28.91 18.14 -33.28
CA THR A 368 30.11 17.49 -32.72
C THR A 368 29.78 16.57 -31.59
N TYR A 369 30.43 15.39 -31.51
CA TYR A 369 30.30 14.48 -30.38
C TYR A 369 31.14 14.98 -29.20
N LYS A 370 30.53 15.08 -28.03
CA LYS A 370 31.21 15.34 -26.75
C LYS A 370 31.05 14.17 -25.81
N LEU A 371 32.17 13.78 -25.18
CA LEU A 371 32.21 12.73 -24.17
C LEU A 371 31.99 13.35 -22.79
N ARG A 372 30.98 12.87 -22.08
CA ARG A 372 30.75 13.20 -20.67
C ARG A 372 31.16 11.99 -19.83
N LYS A 373 32.31 12.11 -19.15
CA LYS A 373 32.88 11.04 -18.34
C LYS A 373 32.00 10.76 -17.12
N GLY A 374 31.76 9.46 -16.83
CA GLY A 374 31.03 9.02 -15.67
C GLY A 374 29.55 9.45 -15.60
N ALA A 375 28.99 9.95 -16.73
CA ALA A 375 27.63 10.50 -16.74
C ALA A 375 26.54 9.47 -16.49
N ILE A 376 26.79 8.20 -16.83
CA ILE A 376 25.88 7.08 -16.59
C ILE A 376 26.42 6.29 -15.42
N SER A 377 25.85 6.51 -14.25
CA SER A 377 26.23 5.82 -13.01
C SER A 377 25.22 4.75 -12.63
N GLY A 378 25.70 3.67 -12.00
CA GLY A 378 24.86 2.63 -11.42
C GLY A 378 24.10 3.11 -10.19
N LEU A 379 23.30 2.21 -9.61
CA LEU A 379 22.41 2.48 -8.47
C LEU A 379 23.15 3.16 -7.30
N PHE A 380 24.25 2.58 -6.85
CA PHE A 380 25.03 3.05 -5.69
C PHE A 380 26.13 4.06 -6.04
N ALA A 381 26.36 4.31 -7.33
CA ALA A 381 27.31 5.31 -7.81
C ALA A 381 26.62 6.65 -8.13
N ASN A 382 25.30 6.71 -8.13
CA ASN A 382 24.52 7.91 -8.45
C ASN A 382 24.06 8.63 -7.17
N GLU A 383 24.51 9.86 -6.97
CA GLU A 383 24.20 10.65 -5.78
C GLU A 383 22.70 10.92 -5.59
N ALA A 384 21.98 11.22 -6.68
CA ALA A 384 20.53 11.44 -6.61
C ALA A 384 19.79 10.18 -6.16
N THR A 385 20.22 9.02 -6.65
CA THR A 385 19.64 7.73 -6.26
C THR A 385 19.92 7.41 -4.80
N LEU A 386 21.17 7.57 -4.35
CA LEU A 386 21.55 7.38 -2.94
C LEU A 386 20.82 8.36 -2.01
N GLY A 387 20.72 9.62 -2.42
CA GLY A 387 19.95 10.65 -1.71
C GLY A 387 18.49 10.26 -1.56
N GLY A 388 17.86 9.81 -2.65
CA GLY A 388 16.47 9.33 -2.65
C GLY A 388 16.26 8.10 -1.77
N ILE A 389 17.16 7.11 -1.83
CA ILE A 389 17.12 5.91 -0.95
C ILE A 389 17.21 6.32 0.52
N LYS A 390 18.22 7.12 0.88
CA LYS A 390 18.44 7.57 2.25
C LYS A 390 17.23 8.37 2.77
N LEU A 391 16.73 9.29 1.97
CA LEU A 391 15.59 10.12 2.33
C LEU A 391 14.33 9.28 2.52
N SER A 392 13.98 8.41 1.56
CA SER A 392 12.82 7.54 1.67
C SER A 392 12.91 6.58 2.86
N PHE A 393 14.09 6.01 3.11
CA PHE A 393 14.29 5.10 4.24
C PHE A 393 14.03 5.80 5.57
N VAL A 394 14.65 6.96 5.79
CA VAL A 394 14.51 7.73 7.03
C VAL A 394 13.08 8.21 7.23
N MET A 395 12.47 8.81 6.20
CA MET A 395 11.10 9.34 6.29
C MET A 395 10.07 8.24 6.53
N SER A 396 10.19 7.11 5.82
CA SER A 396 9.30 5.96 6.00
C SER A 396 9.44 5.32 7.38
N ALA A 397 10.68 5.19 7.89
CA ALA A 397 10.92 4.64 9.22
C ALA A 397 10.33 5.53 10.32
N ILE A 398 10.56 6.83 10.23
CA ILE A 398 10.01 7.81 11.19
C ILE A 398 8.48 7.81 11.15
N ALA A 399 7.88 7.92 9.96
CA ALA A 399 6.43 7.97 9.82
C ALA A 399 5.75 6.67 10.27
N ALA A 400 6.31 5.50 9.91
CA ALA A 400 5.79 4.21 10.35
C ALA A 400 5.88 4.05 11.88
N ALA A 401 6.99 4.48 12.50
CA ALA A 401 7.16 4.45 13.94
C ALA A 401 6.18 5.40 14.65
N LEU A 402 6.04 6.64 14.16
CA LEU A 402 5.08 7.60 14.71
C LEU A 402 3.64 7.10 14.62
N ALA A 403 3.23 6.55 13.47
CA ALA A 403 1.90 5.98 13.31
C ALA A 403 1.64 4.84 14.30
N CYS A 404 2.60 3.93 14.50
CA CYS A 404 2.48 2.85 15.47
C CYS A 404 2.41 3.37 16.92
N ILE A 405 3.26 4.31 17.29
CA ILE A 405 3.28 4.90 18.65
C ILE A 405 1.95 5.61 18.95
N ILE A 406 1.50 6.48 18.03
CA ILE A 406 0.22 7.21 18.18
C ILE A 406 -0.93 6.22 18.36
N VAL A 407 -0.98 5.19 17.53
CA VAL A 407 -2.07 4.21 17.56
C VAL A 407 -2.01 3.33 18.81
N VAL A 408 -0.84 2.91 19.28
CA VAL A 408 -0.72 2.14 20.54
C VAL A 408 -1.22 2.96 21.74
N ILE A 409 -0.86 4.23 21.82
CA ILE A 409 -1.35 5.15 22.85
C ILE A 409 -2.87 5.31 22.74
N ALA A 410 -3.37 5.55 21.52
CA ALA A 410 -4.80 5.71 21.27
C ALA A 410 -5.59 4.43 21.58
N CYS A 411 -5.11 3.25 21.18
CA CYS A 411 -5.76 1.97 21.50
C CYS A 411 -5.83 1.73 23.02
N THR A 412 -4.78 2.09 23.76
CA THR A 412 -4.78 1.99 25.22
C THR A 412 -5.89 2.85 25.84
N TYR A 413 -6.10 4.05 25.32
CA TYR A 413 -7.18 4.95 25.77
C TYR A 413 -8.55 4.45 25.31
N ILE A 414 -8.72 4.08 24.05
CA ILE A 414 -9.95 3.57 23.46
C ILE A 414 -10.43 2.32 24.20
N PHE A 415 -9.53 1.37 24.48
CA PHE A 415 -9.86 0.14 25.18
C PHE A 415 -10.38 0.40 26.61
N LYS A 416 -9.71 1.32 27.33
CA LYS A 416 -10.11 1.72 28.69
C LYS A 416 -11.45 2.47 28.71
N ASN A 417 -11.77 3.24 27.66
CA ASN A 417 -12.94 4.11 27.57
C ASN A 417 -13.94 3.67 26.49
N ARG A 418 -13.97 2.39 26.15
CA ARG A 418 -14.79 1.83 25.04
C ARG A 418 -16.30 2.12 25.14
N LYS A 419 -16.81 2.34 26.37
CA LYS A 419 -18.22 2.69 26.64
C LYS A 419 -18.46 4.20 26.71
N LYS A 420 -17.41 5.03 26.66
CA LYS A 420 -17.50 6.49 26.76
C LYS A 420 -17.43 7.13 25.38
N ILE A 421 -18.17 8.21 25.21
CA ILE A 421 -18.18 9.03 23.96
C ILE A 421 -16.76 9.45 23.57
N SER A 422 -15.88 9.78 24.53
CA SER A 422 -14.50 10.20 24.25
C SER A 422 -13.65 9.12 23.56
N GLY A 423 -13.85 7.86 23.91
CA GLY A 423 -13.17 6.74 23.23
C GLY A 423 -13.67 6.56 21.79
N VAL A 424 -14.98 6.71 21.59
CA VAL A 424 -15.60 6.63 20.26
C VAL A 424 -15.15 7.78 19.36
N ILE A 425 -15.14 9.03 19.87
CA ILE A 425 -14.66 10.20 19.12
C ILE A 425 -13.20 10.00 18.70
N LEU A 426 -12.32 9.59 19.61
CA LEU A 426 -10.91 9.33 19.28
C LEU A 426 -10.74 8.25 18.21
N GLU A 427 -11.53 7.19 18.28
CA GLU A 427 -11.50 6.14 17.27
C GLU A 427 -11.91 6.64 15.88
N TYR A 428 -13.04 7.34 15.79
CA TYR A 428 -13.51 7.88 14.51
C TYR A 428 -12.59 8.94 13.94
N SER A 429 -11.98 9.78 14.77
CA SER A 429 -11.03 10.78 14.31
C SER A 429 -9.76 10.16 13.71
N LEU A 430 -9.25 9.07 14.28
CA LEU A 430 -8.12 8.35 13.72
C LEU A 430 -8.47 7.58 12.44
N LEU A 431 -9.74 7.27 12.22
CA LEU A 431 -10.24 6.67 10.98
C LEU A 431 -10.57 7.72 9.91
N PHE A 432 -10.68 9.01 10.28
CA PHE A 432 -11.05 10.10 9.38
C PHE A 432 -10.17 10.21 8.13
N PRO A 433 -8.81 10.05 8.19
CA PRO A 433 -7.97 10.09 6.98
C PRO A 433 -8.34 9.05 5.93
N TRP A 434 -9.02 7.98 6.30
CA TRP A 434 -9.47 6.97 5.35
C TRP A 434 -10.65 7.42 4.48
N LEU A 435 -11.40 8.42 4.97
CA LEU A 435 -12.48 9.04 4.22
C LEU A 435 -11.98 9.98 3.13
N LEU A 436 -10.70 10.38 3.20
CA LEU A 436 -10.10 11.37 2.31
C LEU A 436 -9.09 10.72 1.37
N PRO A 437 -9.08 11.07 0.08
CA PRO A 437 -8.01 10.68 -0.83
C PRO A 437 -6.66 11.20 -0.33
N THR A 438 -5.62 10.39 -0.47
CA THR A 438 -4.26 10.75 -0.03
C THR A 438 -3.75 12.02 -0.71
N VAL A 439 -4.07 12.17 -2.00
CA VAL A 439 -3.71 13.36 -2.79
C VAL A 439 -4.38 14.61 -2.24
N LEU A 440 -5.65 14.54 -1.80
CA LEU A 440 -6.31 15.69 -1.15
C LEU A 440 -5.59 16.11 0.13
N ILE A 441 -5.18 15.17 0.98
CA ILE A 441 -4.45 15.46 2.22
C ILE A 441 -3.14 16.16 1.89
N CYS A 442 -2.37 15.63 0.94
CA CYS A 442 -1.07 16.17 0.54
C CYS A 442 -1.20 17.55 -0.12
N PHE A 443 -2.18 17.71 -1.01
CA PHE A 443 -2.48 18.98 -1.65
C PHE A 443 -2.93 20.04 -0.64
N SER A 444 -3.79 19.65 0.31
CA SER A 444 -4.23 20.53 1.41
C SER A 444 -3.05 20.98 2.28
N TYR A 445 -2.11 20.08 2.57
CA TYR A 445 -0.91 20.44 3.32
C TYR A 445 -0.01 21.38 2.53
N ARG A 446 0.21 21.12 1.24
CA ARG A 446 0.99 21.99 0.37
C ARG A 446 0.43 23.40 0.30
N THR A 447 -0.89 23.54 0.13
CA THR A 447 -1.55 24.85 0.00
C THR A 447 -1.65 25.58 1.33
N PHE A 448 -2.01 24.87 2.40
CA PHE A 448 -2.25 25.45 3.71
C PHE A 448 -0.96 25.90 4.42
N PHE A 449 0.07 25.06 4.40
CA PHE A 449 1.35 25.39 5.04
C PHE A 449 2.24 26.31 4.21
N ASN A 450 1.83 26.64 2.99
CA ASN A 450 2.47 27.64 2.15
C ASN A 450 1.90 29.06 2.38
N SER A 451 0.78 29.18 3.09
CA SER A 451 0.14 30.45 3.43
C SER A 451 0.36 30.82 4.89
N ASP A 452 0.27 32.11 5.20
CA ASP A 452 0.28 32.59 6.59
C ASP A 452 -1.00 32.12 7.30
N SER A 453 -0.84 31.23 8.27
CA SER A 453 -1.94 30.69 9.04
C SER A 453 -1.75 30.97 10.53
N ILE A 454 -2.80 31.51 11.19
CA ILE A 454 -2.81 31.79 12.63
C ILE A 454 -2.63 30.53 13.49
N PHE A 455 -3.05 29.37 12.99
CA PHE A 455 -2.92 28.10 13.71
C PHE A 455 -1.48 27.59 13.78
N TYR A 456 -0.57 28.15 12.99
CA TYR A 456 0.79 27.67 12.81
C TYR A 456 1.84 28.76 12.94
N VAL A 457 1.62 29.69 13.87
CA VAL A 457 2.65 30.66 14.28
C VAL A 457 3.91 29.89 14.69
N GLY A 458 4.98 30.01 13.90
CA GLY A 458 6.22 29.22 14.03
C GLY A 458 6.33 28.03 13.08
N CYS A 459 5.25 27.59 12.42
CA CYS A 459 5.26 26.56 11.37
C CYS A 459 5.07 27.17 9.97
N GLN A 460 5.04 28.47 9.85
CA GLN A 460 4.96 29.20 8.59
C GLN A 460 6.10 28.76 7.67
N ASN A 461 5.79 28.62 6.38
CA ASN A 461 6.75 28.19 5.37
C ASN A 461 7.28 26.76 5.54
N LEU A 462 6.54 25.83 6.16
CA LEU A 462 6.92 24.42 6.22
C LEU A 462 7.10 23.79 4.83
N TYR A 463 6.45 24.35 3.81
CA TYR A 463 6.61 23.89 2.43
C TYR A 463 7.95 24.31 1.82
N TYR A 464 8.57 25.38 2.29
CA TYR A 464 9.82 25.88 1.72
C TYR A 464 11.05 25.13 2.23
N ALA A 465 12.03 25.02 1.35
CA ALA A 465 13.34 24.43 1.64
C ALA A 465 13.25 23.02 2.24
N GLN A 466 14.08 22.75 3.24
CA GLN A 466 14.19 21.42 3.85
C GLN A 466 12.98 21.05 4.72
N ASN A 467 12.14 22.00 5.10
CA ASN A 467 10.98 21.78 5.95
C ASN A 467 9.89 20.95 5.27
N VAL A 468 9.86 20.90 3.93
CA VAL A 468 8.94 20.02 3.19
C VAL A 468 9.07 18.54 3.60
N ARG A 469 10.25 18.12 4.03
CA ARG A 469 10.49 16.75 4.52
C ARG A 469 9.64 16.44 5.74
N LEU A 470 9.47 17.42 6.62
CA LEU A 470 8.60 17.28 7.80
C LEU A 470 7.13 17.12 7.40
N LEU A 471 6.67 17.91 6.42
CA LEU A 471 5.31 17.79 5.89
C LEU A 471 5.04 16.44 5.26
N ILE A 472 6.00 15.90 4.49
CA ILE A 472 5.88 14.56 3.89
C ILE A 472 5.79 13.49 5.01
N VAL A 473 6.63 13.55 6.04
CA VAL A 473 6.58 12.63 7.20
C VAL A 473 5.22 12.74 7.90
N LEU A 474 4.70 13.95 8.06
CA LEU A 474 3.39 14.17 8.68
C LEU A 474 2.26 13.57 7.84
N ALA A 475 2.26 13.81 6.51
CA ALA A 475 1.29 13.22 5.58
C ALA A 475 1.35 11.69 5.59
N TYR A 476 2.56 11.13 5.55
CA TYR A 476 2.80 9.70 5.66
C TYR A 476 2.25 9.12 6.96
N THR A 477 2.52 9.78 8.09
CA THR A 477 2.01 9.35 9.39
C THR A 477 0.49 9.34 9.43
N VAL A 478 -0.14 10.44 9.04
CA VAL A 478 -1.60 10.61 9.08
C VAL A 478 -2.31 9.59 8.19
N THR A 479 -1.82 9.37 6.98
CA THR A 479 -2.45 8.42 6.04
C THR A 479 -2.34 6.96 6.50
N LYS A 480 -1.35 6.62 7.34
CA LYS A 480 -1.18 5.25 7.89
C LYS A 480 -1.88 5.02 9.24
N LEU A 481 -2.42 6.07 9.88
CA LEU A 481 -3.17 5.91 11.15
C LEU A 481 -4.35 4.94 11.05
N PRO A 482 -5.26 5.02 10.03
CA PRO A 482 -6.43 4.15 9.98
C PRO A 482 -6.09 2.67 9.85
N PHE A 483 -5.14 2.33 8.96
CA PHE A 483 -4.68 0.96 8.79
C PHE A 483 -4.05 0.43 10.06
N SER A 484 -3.15 1.21 10.68
CA SER A 484 -2.49 0.85 11.94
C SER A 484 -3.50 0.64 13.06
N LEU A 485 -4.52 1.50 13.15
CA LEU A 485 -5.57 1.40 14.17
C LEU A 485 -6.34 0.09 14.04
N ARG A 486 -6.80 -0.28 12.84
CA ARG A 486 -7.54 -1.54 12.64
C ARG A 486 -6.72 -2.77 13.05
N MET A 487 -5.46 -2.82 12.64
CA MET A 487 -4.60 -3.97 12.91
C MET A 487 -4.20 -4.08 14.39
N ILE A 488 -3.75 -2.98 14.99
CA ILE A 488 -3.29 -2.96 16.39
C ILE A 488 -4.49 -3.12 17.35
N LYS A 489 -5.62 -2.50 17.06
CA LYS A 489 -6.86 -2.64 17.86
C LYS A 489 -7.30 -4.10 17.97
N ALA A 490 -7.21 -4.87 16.88
CA ALA A 490 -7.53 -6.29 16.90
C ALA A 490 -6.66 -7.07 17.91
N SER A 491 -5.39 -6.70 18.06
CA SER A 491 -4.48 -7.33 19.02
C SER A 491 -4.80 -6.95 20.47
N PHE A 492 -5.29 -5.72 20.70
CA PHE A 492 -5.78 -5.32 22.04
C PHE A 492 -7.01 -6.12 22.47
N TYR A 493 -7.93 -6.42 21.55
CA TYR A 493 -9.11 -7.25 21.85
C TYR A 493 -8.78 -8.73 22.07
N ALA A 494 -7.60 -9.17 21.66
CA ALA A 494 -7.14 -10.54 21.90
C ALA A 494 -6.47 -10.71 23.29
N ILE A 495 -6.25 -9.61 24.04
CA ILE A 495 -5.71 -9.66 25.40
C ILE A 495 -6.83 -10.08 26.36
N ASP A 496 -6.58 -11.09 27.18
CA ASP A 496 -7.48 -11.50 28.25
C ASP A 496 -7.50 -10.42 29.36
N GLU A 497 -8.71 -9.96 29.72
CA GLU A 497 -8.90 -8.96 30.79
C GLU A 497 -8.44 -9.48 32.15
N GLU A 498 -8.49 -10.79 32.37
CA GLU A 498 -8.05 -11.43 33.62
C GLU A 498 -6.54 -11.20 33.88
N LEU A 499 -5.71 -11.09 32.85
CA LEU A 499 -4.29 -10.75 32.98
C LEU A 499 -4.05 -9.35 33.57
N GLU A 500 -4.91 -8.39 33.18
CA GLU A 500 -4.85 -7.02 33.71
C GLU A 500 -5.27 -6.98 35.19
N ASP A 501 -6.34 -7.71 35.52
CA ASP A 501 -6.84 -7.76 36.88
C ASP A 501 -5.89 -8.52 37.81
N ALA A 502 -5.28 -9.61 37.34
CA ALA A 502 -4.21 -10.30 38.08
C ALA A 502 -3.02 -9.39 38.38
N ALA A 503 -2.57 -8.61 37.39
CA ALA A 503 -1.48 -7.66 37.58
C ALA A 503 -1.84 -6.56 38.60
N LYS A 504 -3.08 -6.05 38.58
CA LYS A 504 -3.57 -5.06 39.56
C LYS A 504 -3.64 -5.65 40.96
N ASN A 505 -4.13 -6.89 41.09
CA ASN A 505 -4.20 -7.59 42.39
C ASN A 505 -2.80 -7.80 43.01
N LEU A 506 -1.78 -7.92 42.16
CA LEU A 506 -0.37 -7.97 42.58
C LEU A 506 0.24 -6.60 42.88
N GLY A 507 -0.56 -5.51 42.88
CA GLY A 507 -0.13 -4.16 43.21
C GLY A 507 0.60 -3.41 42.09
N SER A 508 0.51 -3.89 40.84
CA SER A 508 1.23 -3.25 39.72
C SER A 508 0.59 -1.93 39.31
N SER A 509 1.42 -0.91 39.05
CA SER A 509 0.94 0.37 38.51
C SER A 509 0.44 0.23 37.08
N PRO A 510 -0.50 1.09 36.60
CA PRO A 510 -1.04 1.02 35.24
C PRO A 510 0.03 1.07 34.14
N LEU A 511 1.07 1.88 34.34
CA LEU A 511 2.20 2.00 33.39
C LEU A 511 3.03 0.72 33.37
N TRP A 512 3.31 0.14 34.53
CA TRP A 512 4.04 -1.11 34.63
C TRP A 512 3.28 -2.29 34.03
N THR A 513 1.97 -2.39 34.29
CA THR A 513 1.07 -3.37 33.66
C THR A 513 1.08 -3.23 32.15
N PHE A 514 1.05 -2.00 31.64
CA PHE A 514 1.15 -1.76 30.19
C PHE A 514 2.50 -2.25 29.64
N LEU A 515 3.63 -1.82 30.21
CA LEU A 515 4.97 -2.11 29.69
C LEU A 515 5.37 -3.58 29.83
N LYS A 516 4.97 -4.25 30.93
CA LYS A 516 5.42 -5.61 31.23
C LYS A 516 4.41 -6.70 30.85
N VAL A 517 3.13 -6.38 30.75
CA VAL A 517 2.08 -7.36 30.41
C VAL A 517 1.51 -7.09 29.03
N LYS A 518 0.92 -5.92 28.78
CA LYS A 518 0.22 -5.65 27.52
C LYS A 518 1.16 -5.48 26.33
N LEU A 519 2.19 -4.64 26.47
CA LEU A 519 3.11 -4.32 25.37
C LEU A 519 3.82 -5.55 24.81
N PRO A 520 4.37 -6.49 25.60
CA PRO A 520 4.98 -7.71 25.05
C PRO A 520 4.02 -8.60 24.26
N ILE A 521 2.74 -8.64 24.65
CA ILE A 521 1.70 -9.42 23.95
C ILE A 521 1.37 -8.81 22.60
N ILE A 522 1.23 -7.48 22.52
CA ILE A 522 0.87 -6.78 21.27
C ILE A 522 2.09 -6.47 20.40
N LEU A 523 3.31 -6.50 20.92
CA LEU A 523 4.54 -6.10 20.23
C LEU A 523 4.75 -6.81 18.88
N PRO A 524 4.51 -8.12 18.73
CA PRO A 524 4.61 -8.79 17.44
C PRO A 524 3.68 -8.18 16.38
N SER A 525 2.47 -7.80 16.78
CA SER A 525 1.50 -7.16 15.88
C SER A 525 1.89 -5.72 15.54
N VAL A 526 2.42 -4.98 16.52
CA VAL A 526 2.93 -3.61 16.30
C VAL A 526 4.11 -3.63 15.34
N LEU A 527 5.06 -4.57 15.49
CA LEU A 527 6.17 -4.74 14.57
C LEU A 527 5.73 -5.16 13.16
N ALA A 528 4.69 -6.00 13.07
CA ALA A 528 4.10 -6.37 11.80
C ALA A 528 3.49 -5.16 11.07
N VAL A 529 2.75 -4.32 11.79
CA VAL A 529 2.16 -3.09 11.27
C VAL A 529 3.25 -2.08 10.89
N PHE A 530 4.28 -1.91 11.73
CA PHE A 530 5.43 -1.07 11.40
C PHE A 530 6.07 -1.47 10.07
N ALA A 531 6.33 -2.76 9.87
CA ALA A 531 6.97 -3.24 8.65
C ALA A 531 6.09 -3.08 7.41
N LEU A 532 4.78 -3.32 7.52
CA LEU A 532 3.84 -3.10 6.42
C LEU A 532 3.76 -1.61 6.05
N ASN A 533 3.68 -0.73 7.05
CA ASN A 533 3.67 0.71 6.83
C ASN A 533 4.99 1.18 6.22
N PHE A 534 6.13 0.76 6.79
CA PHE A 534 7.45 1.09 6.27
C PHE A 534 7.58 0.68 4.79
N ASN A 535 7.22 -0.57 4.47
CA ASN A 535 7.32 -1.08 3.09
C ASN A 535 6.45 -0.27 2.13
N ALA A 536 5.21 0.04 2.50
CA ALA A 536 4.32 0.84 1.69
C ALA A 536 4.82 2.28 1.50
N LEU A 537 5.40 2.89 2.54
CA LEU A 537 5.91 4.26 2.49
C LEU A 537 7.27 4.36 1.79
N PHE A 538 8.11 3.34 1.88
CA PHE A 538 9.43 3.34 1.24
C PHE A 538 9.34 3.41 -0.29
N THR A 539 8.28 2.85 -0.85
CA THR A 539 8.00 2.85 -2.29
C THR A 539 6.93 3.87 -2.70
N GLU A 540 6.58 4.78 -1.79
CA GLU A 540 5.50 5.74 -1.99
C GLU A 540 5.91 6.83 -2.99
N TYR A 541 5.12 6.96 -4.05
CA TYR A 541 5.31 7.97 -5.10
C TYR A 541 4.24 9.08 -5.03
N ASP A 542 2.98 8.68 -4.89
CA ASP A 542 1.82 9.54 -5.13
C ASP A 542 1.78 10.74 -4.18
N MET A 543 2.03 10.50 -2.89
CA MET A 543 2.09 11.57 -1.88
C MET A 543 3.29 12.49 -2.08
N SER A 544 4.49 11.94 -2.31
CA SER A 544 5.70 12.76 -2.49
C SER A 544 5.68 13.58 -3.78
N ALA A 545 5.12 13.05 -4.86
CA ALA A 545 4.95 13.77 -6.13
C ALA A 545 3.98 14.95 -5.98
N THR A 546 2.95 14.84 -5.14
CA THR A 546 1.99 15.93 -4.89
C THR A 546 2.65 17.15 -4.25
N PHE A 547 3.67 16.96 -3.41
CA PHE A 547 4.44 18.07 -2.83
C PHE A 547 5.31 18.78 -3.86
N ALA A 548 5.74 18.11 -4.92
CA ALA A 548 6.51 18.66 -6.06
C ALA A 548 7.71 19.52 -5.64
N SER A 549 8.44 19.15 -4.58
CA SER A 549 9.54 19.91 -4.02
C SER A 549 10.90 19.27 -4.34
N PRO A 550 11.91 20.05 -4.76
CA PRO A 550 13.26 19.54 -5.01
C PRO A 550 13.97 19.02 -3.74
N TYR A 551 13.51 19.44 -2.55
CA TYR A 551 14.07 19.00 -1.27
C TYR A 551 13.45 17.70 -0.74
N GLY A 552 12.36 17.25 -1.36
CA GLY A 552 11.60 16.06 -0.97
C GLY A 552 11.61 14.94 -2.00
N ILE A 553 12.64 14.86 -2.86
CA ILE A 553 12.74 13.84 -3.91
C ILE A 553 12.96 12.47 -3.28
N THR A 554 11.90 11.67 -3.26
CA THR A 554 11.93 10.31 -2.73
C THR A 554 12.48 9.32 -3.74
N TYR A 555 12.81 8.12 -3.27
CA TYR A 555 13.35 7.06 -4.13
C TYR A 555 12.40 6.67 -5.28
N ALA A 556 11.10 6.61 -5.01
CA ALA A 556 10.09 6.35 -6.04
C ALA A 556 10.05 7.44 -7.12
N MET A 557 10.23 8.71 -6.74
CA MET A 557 10.35 9.83 -7.70
C MET A 557 11.62 9.71 -8.55
N VAL A 558 12.74 9.28 -7.95
CA VAL A 558 13.98 9.02 -8.72
C VAL A 558 13.79 7.89 -9.73
N ILE A 559 13.08 6.81 -9.37
CA ILE A 559 12.77 5.72 -10.32
C ILE A 559 11.87 6.23 -11.45
N GLN A 560 10.89 7.06 -11.13
CA GLN A 560 10.02 7.65 -12.15
C GLN A 560 10.80 8.60 -13.10
N SER A 561 11.72 9.41 -12.57
CA SER A 561 12.56 10.28 -13.41
C SER A 561 13.43 9.49 -14.39
N MET A 562 13.88 8.29 -14.04
CA MET A 562 14.61 7.40 -14.96
C MET A 562 13.77 6.99 -16.18
N CYS A 563 12.44 6.90 -16.05
CA CYS A 563 11.54 6.65 -17.18
C CYS A 563 11.48 7.87 -18.12
N ALA A 564 11.42 9.07 -17.53
CA ALA A 564 11.41 10.33 -18.29
C ALA A 564 12.77 10.56 -19.01
N GLU A 565 13.91 10.28 -18.35
CA GLU A 565 15.24 10.35 -18.95
C GLU A 565 15.35 9.44 -20.18
N GLU A 566 14.84 8.23 -20.09
CA GLU A 566 14.86 7.27 -21.20
C GLU A 566 14.01 7.75 -22.37
N GLY A 567 12.87 8.38 -22.12
CA GLY A 567 12.02 9.00 -23.14
C GLY A 567 12.65 10.24 -23.80
N MET A 568 13.36 11.07 -23.03
CA MET A 568 13.93 12.34 -23.50
C MET A 568 15.26 12.17 -24.26
N TYR A 569 16.15 11.30 -23.75
CA TYR A 569 17.50 11.13 -24.30
C TYR A 569 17.65 9.86 -25.15
N GLY A 570 16.60 9.10 -25.31
CA GLY A 570 16.57 7.85 -26.06
C GLY A 570 17.46 6.76 -25.43
N TYR A 571 17.84 5.79 -26.27
CA TYR A 571 18.58 4.61 -25.82
C TYR A 571 20.04 4.85 -25.41
N ASN A 572 20.53 6.07 -25.48
CA ASN A 572 21.91 6.38 -25.13
C ASN A 572 22.15 6.44 -23.62
N VAL A 573 21.10 6.60 -22.83
CA VAL A 573 21.17 6.62 -21.37
C VAL A 573 20.80 5.25 -20.81
N ASN A 574 21.67 4.67 -19.98
CA ASN A 574 21.42 3.37 -19.35
C ASN A 574 20.45 3.49 -18.14
N ALA A 575 19.38 4.25 -18.31
CA ALA A 575 18.35 4.41 -17.27
C ALA A 575 17.61 3.10 -17.00
N SER A 576 17.37 2.27 -18.02
CA SER A 576 16.72 0.97 -17.86
C SER A 576 17.50 0.02 -16.97
N GLY A 577 18.83 -0.07 -17.11
CA GLY A 577 19.66 -0.93 -16.26
C GLY A 577 19.63 -0.50 -14.80
N ARG A 578 19.79 0.81 -14.54
CA ARG A 578 19.69 1.40 -13.20
C ARG A 578 18.28 1.24 -12.61
N ARG A 579 17.24 1.37 -13.42
CA ARG A 579 15.85 1.16 -13.03
C ARG A 579 15.58 -0.29 -12.61
N CYS A 580 16.07 -1.27 -13.39
CA CYS A 580 15.99 -2.68 -13.01
C CYS A 580 16.73 -2.96 -11.70
N ALA A 581 17.95 -2.44 -11.53
CA ALA A 581 18.73 -2.56 -10.31
C ALA A 581 18.02 -1.91 -9.11
N SER A 582 17.39 -0.74 -9.30
CA SER A 582 16.58 -0.05 -8.29
C SER A 582 15.38 -0.88 -7.84
N THR A 583 14.69 -1.49 -8.80
CA THR A 583 13.53 -2.36 -8.49
C THR A 583 13.97 -3.61 -7.72
N VAL A 584 15.07 -4.25 -8.11
CA VAL A 584 15.64 -5.40 -7.37
C VAL A 584 16.04 -4.99 -5.96
N PHE A 585 16.66 -3.82 -5.79
CA PHE A 585 17.00 -3.31 -4.46
C PHE A 585 15.76 -3.13 -3.57
N ILE A 586 14.67 -2.56 -4.10
CA ILE A 586 13.39 -2.47 -3.39
C ILE A 586 12.89 -3.88 -3.01
N MET A 587 12.91 -4.83 -3.95
CA MET A 587 12.47 -6.22 -3.67
C MET A 587 13.27 -6.86 -2.53
N VAL A 588 14.59 -6.66 -2.52
CA VAL A 588 15.46 -7.20 -1.46
C VAL A 588 15.15 -6.56 -0.12
N VAL A 589 15.10 -5.24 -0.05
CA VAL A 589 14.80 -4.50 1.20
C VAL A 589 13.42 -4.89 1.74
N SER A 590 12.40 -4.84 0.89
CA SER A 590 11.02 -5.22 1.26
C SER A 590 10.92 -6.69 1.67
N GLY A 591 11.58 -7.58 0.94
CA GLY A 591 11.63 -9.01 1.24
C GLY A 591 12.28 -9.31 2.59
N ILE A 592 13.40 -8.65 2.90
CA ILE A 592 14.08 -8.76 4.21
C ILE A 592 13.16 -8.30 5.32
N ILE A 593 12.54 -7.13 5.19
CA ILE A 593 11.65 -6.55 6.21
C ILE A 593 10.45 -7.48 6.46
N LEU A 594 9.79 -7.93 5.39
CA LEU A 594 8.67 -8.86 5.50
C LEU A 594 9.10 -10.21 6.09
N TYR A 595 10.27 -10.71 5.73
CA TYR A 595 10.81 -11.95 6.31
C TYR A 595 11.11 -11.81 7.80
N LEU A 596 11.74 -10.71 8.23
CA LEU A 596 12.03 -10.46 9.64
C LEU A 596 10.76 -10.39 10.47
N VAL A 597 9.71 -9.77 9.93
CA VAL A 597 8.44 -9.60 10.66
C VAL A 597 7.59 -10.86 10.61
N TYR A 598 7.35 -11.41 9.43
CA TYR A 598 6.48 -12.58 9.28
C TYR A 598 7.22 -13.92 9.48
N GLY A 599 8.51 -13.99 9.21
CA GLY A 599 9.32 -15.19 9.40
C GLY A 599 9.70 -15.44 10.85
N VAL A 600 9.99 -14.36 11.60
CA VAL A 600 10.40 -14.44 13.01
C VAL A 600 9.21 -14.28 13.96
N GLY A 601 8.23 -13.40 13.61
CA GLY A 601 7.08 -13.10 14.47
C GLY A 601 5.90 -14.06 14.35
N SER A 602 5.72 -14.71 13.19
CA SER A 602 4.54 -15.55 12.91
C SER A 602 4.66 -17.02 13.32
N ARG A 603 5.75 -17.41 13.95
CA ARG A 603 5.77 -18.68 14.67
C ARG A 603 4.92 -18.49 15.92
N ASP A 604 3.66 -18.86 15.79
CA ASP A 604 2.71 -18.92 16.89
C ASP A 604 3.41 -19.50 18.12
N LEU A 605 3.20 -18.90 19.30
CA LEU A 605 3.80 -19.42 20.56
C LEU A 605 3.47 -20.91 20.72
N GLY A 606 2.28 -21.35 20.25
CA GLY A 606 1.88 -22.74 20.14
C GLY A 606 2.74 -23.56 19.17
N GLU A 607 3.05 -23.06 17.98
CA GLU A 607 3.96 -23.75 17.03
C GLU A 607 5.41 -23.82 17.56
N ARG A 608 5.85 -22.82 18.33
CA ARG A 608 7.17 -22.85 19.00
C ARG A 608 7.21 -23.90 20.11
N LEU A 609 6.14 -24.01 20.87
CA LEU A 609 6.01 -25.03 21.93
C LEU A 609 5.91 -26.44 21.32
N ASP A 610 5.09 -26.61 20.28
CA ASP A 610 4.98 -27.87 19.54
C ASP A 610 6.26 -28.27 18.80
N ALA A 611 7.00 -27.31 18.26
CA ALA A 611 8.30 -27.57 17.62
C ALA A 611 9.38 -27.92 18.66
N LYS A 612 9.33 -27.31 19.85
CA LYS A 612 10.21 -27.61 20.98
C LYS A 612 9.92 -29.00 21.56
N ASP A 613 8.64 -29.35 21.66
CA ASP A 613 8.20 -30.70 22.09
C ASP A 613 8.52 -31.78 21.07
N ARG A 614 8.36 -31.51 19.78
CA ARG A 614 8.79 -32.45 18.71
C ARG A 614 10.30 -32.64 18.68
N ARG A 615 11.10 -31.59 18.89
CA ARG A 615 12.55 -31.69 19.06
C ARG A 615 12.94 -32.49 20.30
N ARG A 616 12.26 -32.26 21.42
CA ARG A 616 12.49 -32.99 22.70
C ARG A 616 12.14 -34.48 22.56
N LYS A 617 11.02 -34.82 21.93
CA LYS A 617 10.61 -36.20 21.62
C LYS A 617 11.57 -36.86 20.62
N ARG A 618 12.09 -36.12 19.64
CA ARG A 618 13.10 -36.64 18.70
C ARG A 618 14.44 -36.92 19.39
N MET A 619 14.91 -36.01 20.26
CA MET A 619 16.12 -36.22 21.06
C MET A 619 15.96 -37.39 22.03
N GLN A 620 14.82 -37.54 22.69
CA GLN A 620 14.53 -38.67 23.57
C GLN A 620 14.49 -40.01 22.82
N ARG A 621 14.01 -40.04 21.58
CA ARG A 621 14.08 -41.24 20.73
C ARG A 621 15.54 -41.60 20.31
N VAL A 622 16.34 -40.58 20.01
CA VAL A 622 17.76 -40.78 19.66
C VAL A 622 18.57 -41.24 20.87
N THR A 623 18.42 -40.59 22.02
CA THR A 623 19.09 -41.01 23.27
C THR A 623 18.59 -42.34 23.77
N GLY A 624 17.31 -42.68 23.62
CA GLY A 624 16.77 -43.99 23.94
C GLY A 624 17.28 -45.11 23.02
N PHE A 625 17.58 -44.78 21.74
CA PHE A 625 18.19 -45.72 20.80
C PHE A 625 19.66 -46.03 21.19
N PHE A 626 20.42 -45.01 21.57
CA PHE A 626 21.81 -45.19 22.02
C PHE A 626 21.90 -45.97 23.36
N ARG A 627 21.04 -45.67 24.35
CA ARG A 627 20.97 -46.45 25.60
C ARG A 627 20.59 -47.91 25.41
N ARG A 628 19.72 -48.23 24.41
CA ARG A 628 19.38 -49.61 24.08
C ARG A 628 20.50 -50.34 23.37
N LYS A 629 21.41 -49.64 22.71
CA LYS A 629 22.57 -50.22 22.05
C LYS A 629 23.69 -50.51 23.04
N GLU A 630 23.90 -49.63 24.03
CA GLU A 630 24.85 -49.85 25.16
C GLU A 630 24.39 -50.94 26.13
N ALA A 631 23.11 -51.19 26.26
CA ALA A 631 22.59 -52.30 27.13
C ALA A 631 22.59 -53.66 26.41
N LYS A 632 22.99 -53.74 25.13
CA LYS A 632 23.11 -55.00 24.34
C LYS A 632 24.57 -55.38 24.03
N THR A 633 25.52 -54.50 24.37
CA THR A 633 26.96 -54.82 24.43
C THR A 633 27.37 -55.07 25.86
#